data_99e8acbc63f4d2a370c37fae50baa1e8
#
_entry.id   99e8acbc63f4d2a370c37fae50baa1e8
#
_cell.length_a   1.000
_cell.length_b   1.000
_cell.length_c   1.000
_cell.angle_alpha   90.00
_cell.angle_beta   90.00
_cell.angle_gamma   90.00
#
_symmetry.space_group_name_H-M   'P 1'
#
loop_
_entity.id
_entity.type
_entity.pdbx_description
1 polymer ?
#
loop_
_entity_poly.entity_id
_entity_poly.type
_entity_poly.pdbx_seq_one_letter_code
_entity_poly.pdbx_strand_id
1 'polypeptide(L)'
;SSIVDKNLRVSGAVLGDSIQYDAQTLTLTFEVAHVPGDNAEIEAAGGLAEVLHQAVVDPSRERMKVVYVGPMPDLLRNEAQAIMTGHLGADGIFYAEELLLKCPTKYEEAVPEQVSNK
;
A
#
# COMPACT_ATOMS: atom_id res chain seq x y z
N SER A 1 3.18 -25.02 5.78
CA SER A 1 4.28 -24.15 6.11
C SER A 1 3.89 -23.20 7.22
N SER A 2 4.79 -22.99 8.16
CA SER A 2 4.50 -22.13 9.29
C SER A 2 4.30 -20.67 8.86
N ILE A 3 4.85 -20.27 7.74
CA ILE A 3 4.73 -18.89 7.31
C ILE A 3 3.31 -18.57 6.86
N VAL A 4 2.57 -19.56 6.42
CA VAL A 4 1.19 -19.36 5.97
C VAL A 4 0.28 -18.97 7.13
N ASP A 5 0.56 -19.51 8.31
CA ASP A 5 -0.30 -19.29 9.46
C ASP A 5 0.12 -18.12 10.33
N LYS A 6 1.27 -17.50 10.05
CA LYS A 6 1.75 -16.45 10.91
C LYS A 6 1.21 -15.10 10.52
N ASN A 7 1.02 -14.25 11.50
CA ASN A 7 0.73 -12.86 11.24
C ASN A 7 2.00 -12.19 10.72
N LEU A 8 1.83 -11.50 9.63
CA LEU A 8 2.94 -10.81 8.98
C LEU A 8 2.60 -9.35 8.81
N ARG A 9 3.64 -8.53 8.82
CA ARG A 9 3.47 -7.11 8.48
C ARG A 9 4.18 -6.87 7.16
N VAL A 10 3.43 -6.39 6.18
CA VAL A 10 3.96 -6.17 4.84
C VAL A 10 3.66 -4.75 4.40
N SER A 11 4.46 -4.28 3.47
CA SER A 11 4.35 -2.92 2.95
C SER A 11 4.40 -2.98 1.44
N GLY A 12 3.56 -2.20 0.79
CA GLY A 12 3.55 -2.17 -0.66
C GLY A 12 2.93 -0.89 -1.20
N ALA A 13 3.15 -0.65 -2.48
CA ALA A 13 2.55 0.47 -3.20
C ALA A 13 1.28 -0.01 -3.87
N VAL A 14 0.19 0.71 -3.66
CA VAL A 14 -1.11 0.31 -4.17
C VAL A 14 -1.17 0.54 -5.67
N LEU A 15 -1.62 -0.49 -6.39
CA LEU A 15 -1.88 -0.39 -7.82
C LEU A 15 -3.32 0.03 -8.00
N GLY A 16 -3.53 1.30 -8.33
CA GLY A 16 -4.87 1.87 -8.36
C GLY A 16 -5.83 1.14 -9.28
N ASP A 17 -5.32 0.65 -10.40
CA ASP A 17 -6.17 -0.05 -11.36
C ASP A 17 -6.70 -1.37 -10.84
N SER A 18 -6.12 -1.88 -9.77
CA SER A 18 -6.51 -3.18 -9.22
C SER A 18 -7.58 -3.08 -8.13
N ILE A 19 -7.94 -1.86 -7.72
CA ILE A 19 -8.85 -1.68 -6.58
C ILE A 19 -10.27 -2.10 -6.98
N GLN A 20 -10.85 -3.00 -6.18
CA GLN A 20 -12.22 -3.43 -6.34
C GLN A 20 -12.87 -3.50 -4.96
N TYR A 21 -14.08 -3.00 -4.86
CA TYR A 21 -14.76 -2.98 -3.58
C TYR A 21 -16.20 -3.46 -3.74
N ASP A 22 -16.57 -4.46 -2.93
CA ASP A 22 -17.92 -4.97 -2.90
C ASP A 22 -18.60 -4.41 -1.66
N ALA A 23 -19.48 -3.43 -1.86
CA ALA A 23 -20.12 -2.76 -0.74
C ALA A 23 -21.11 -3.64 -0.01
N GLN A 24 -21.60 -4.70 -0.65
CA GLN A 24 -22.55 -5.59 0.01
C GLN A 24 -21.87 -6.46 1.05
N THR A 25 -20.65 -6.91 0.76
CA THR A 25 -19.91 -7.76 1.68
C THR A 25 -18.81 -7.01 2.39
N LEU A 26 -18.61 -5.72 2.06
CA LEU A 26 -17.52 -4.90 2.59
C LEU A 26 -16.15 -5.50 2.27
N THR A 27 -16.04 -6.14 1.13
CA THR A 27 -14.80 -6.80 0.76
C THR A 27 -14.01 -5.92 -0.21
N LEU A 28 -12.83 -5.54 0.23
CA LEU A 28 -11.92 -4.72 -0.56
C LEU A 28 -10.79 -5.61 -1.07
N THR A 29 -10.53 -5.55 -2.38
CA THR A 29 -9.46 -6.32 -3.00
C THR A 29 -8.60 -5.37 -3.81
N PHE A 30 -7.28 -5.50 -3.68
CA PHE A 30 -6.37 -4.70 -4.47
C PHE A 30 -5.01 -5.39 -4.51
N GLU A 31 -4.15 -4.92 -5.39
CA GLU A 31 -2.79 -5.44 -5.48
C GLU A 31 -1.80 -4.37 -5.04
N VAL A 32 -0.71 -4.83 -4.47
CA VAL A 32 0.39 -3.94 -4.09
C VAL A 32 1.68 -4.46 -4.72
N ALA A 33 2.55 -3.53 -5.05
CA ALA A 33 3.91 -3.85 -5.49
C ALA A 33 4.84 -3.70 -4.29
N HIS A 34 5.81 -4.58 -4.18
CA HIS A 34 6.70 -4.58 -3.03
C HIS A 34 7.48 -3.28 -2.90
N VAL A 35 7.55 -2.74 -1.69
CA VAL A 35 8.43 -1.62 -1.38
C VAL A 35 9.15 -1.94 -0.08
N PRO A 36 10.36 -1.36 0.11
CA PRO A 36 11.06 -1.58 1.37
C PRO A 36 10.32 -0.94 2.54
N GLY A 37 10.45 -1.53 3.70
CA GLY A 37 9.86 -0.97 4.91
C GLY A 37 10.82 -0.10 5.71
N ASP A 38 12.07 -0.02 5.29
CA ASP A 38 13.12 0.68 6.02
C ASP A 38 13.21 2.12 5.51
N ASN A 39 13.04 3.08 6.41
CA ASN A 39 13.09 4.49 6.03
C ASN A 39 14.40 4.88 5.41
N ALA A 40 15.51 4.30 5.87
CA ALA A 40 16.81 4.63 5.30
C ALA A 40 16.90 4.18 3.84
N GLU A 41 16.35 3.00 3.54
CA GLU A 41 16.33 2.55 2.15
C GLU A 41 15.44 3.41 1.30
N ILE A 42 14.30 3.84 1.84
CA ILE A 42 13.38 4.68 1.11
C ILE A 42 14.03 6.02 0.78
N GLU A 43 14.72 6.60 1.74
CA GLU A 43 15.39 7.87 1.50
C GLU A 43 16.53 7.74 0.52
N ALA A 44 17.27 6.64 0.60
CA ALA A 44 18.37 6.42 -0.32
C ALA A 44 17.88 6.25 -1.74
N ALA A 45 16.66 5.79 -1.93
CA ALA A 45 16.10 5.57 -3.25
C ALA A 45 15.32 6.78 -3.78
N GLY A 46 15.38 7.92 -3.10
CA GLY A 46 14.74 9.13 -3.59
C GLY A 46 13.54 9.61 -2.81
N GLY A 47 13.22 8.92 -1.70
CA GLY A 47 12.10 9.32 -0.87
C GLY A 47 10.87 8.47 -1.15
N LEU A 48 9.89 8.59 -0.27
CA LEU A 48 8.72 7.70 -0.32
C LEU A 48 7.93 7.85 -1.62
N ALA A 49 7.70 9.09 -2.06
CA ALA A 49 6.91 9.28 -3.28
C ALA A 49 7.58 8.62 -4.48
N GLU A 50 8.90 8.74 -4.58
CA GLU A 50 9.62 8.14 -5.69
C GLU A 50 9.61 6.62 -5.60
N VAL A 51 9.80 6.08 -4.40
CA VAL A 51 9.80 4.63 -4.21
C VAL A 51 8.45 4.05 -4.60
N LEU A 52 7.36 4.70 -4.18
CA LEU A 52 6.03 4.20 -4.50
C LEU A 52 5.76 4.29 -5.99
N HIS A 53 6.16 5.39 -6.61
CA HIS A 53 5.95 5.55 -8.05
C HIS A 53 6.71 4.48 -8.83
N GLN A 54 7.98 4.27 -8.50
CA GLN A 54 8.78 3.27 -9.21
C GLN A 54 8.22 1.87 -9.04
N ALA A 55 7.70 1.56 -7.86
CA ALA A 55 7.13 0.25 -7.61
C ALA A 55 5.90 0.01 -8.49
N VAL A 56 5.07 1.03 -8.65
CA VAL A 56 3.84 0.88 -9.41
C VAL A 56 4.11 0.76 -10.92
N VAL A 57 5.07 1.54 -11.43
CA VAL A 57 5.30 1.56 -12.88
C VAL A 57 6.23 0.46 -13.37
N ASP A 58 6.92 -0.23 -12.47
CA ASP A 58 7.89 -1.25 -12.84
C ASP A 58 7.17 -2.58 -13.05
N PRO A 59 7.02 -3.06 -14.29
CA PRO A 59 6.27 -4.29 -14.53
C PRO A 59 6.97 -5.54 -14.01
N SER A 60 8.27 -5.45 -13.71
CA SER A 60 8.98 -6.60 -13.17
C SER A 60 8.89 -6.70 -11.66
N ARG A 61 8.35 -5.69 -10.99
CA ARG A 61 8.24 -5.69 -9.54
C ARG A 61 7.20 -6.71 -9.10
N GLU A 62 7.55 -7.47 -8.07
CA GLU A 62 6.66 -8.49 -7.56
C GLU A 62 5.40 -7.86 -6.98
N ARG A 63 4.25 -8.49 -7.23
CA ARG A 63 2.96 -7.96 -6.79
C ARG A 63 2.25 -9.00 -5.96
N MET A 64 1.41 -8.53 -5.05
CA MET A 64 0.68 -9.39 -4.15
C MET A 64 -0.76 -8.91 -4.08
N LYS A 65 -1.70 -9.86 -4.19
CA LYS A 65 -3.12 -9.54 -4.02
C LYS A 65 -3.45 -9.48 -2.53
N VAL A 66 -4.23 -8.48 -2.17
CA VAL A 66 -4.63 -8.26 -0.78
C VAL A 66 -6.15 -8.25 -0.69
N VAL A 67 -6.68 -8.91 0.33
CA VAL A 67 -8.11 -8.89 0.64
C VAL A 67 -8.26 -8.32 2.04
N TYR A 68 -9.13 -7.33 2.16
CA TYR A 68 -9.42 -6.68 3.43
C TYR A 68 -10.93 -6.52 3.56
N VAL A 69 -11.49 -6.92 4.69
CA VAL A 69 -12.93 -6.80 4.93
C VAL A 69 -13.15 -5.65 5.88
N GLY A 70 -13.89 -4.64 5.41
CA GLY A 70 -14.18 -3.45 6.19
C GLY A 70 -14.58 -2.31 5.28
N PRO A 71 -14.82 -1.14 5.85
CA PRO A 71 -15.22 0.01 5.03
C PRO A 71 -14.08 0.46 4.12
N MET A 72 -14.44 1.03 2.98
CA MET A 72 -13.46 1.54 2.02
C MET A 72 -12.67 2.68 2.63
N PRO A 73 -11.33 2.55 2.71
CA PRO A 73 -10.53 3.62 3.30
C PRO A 73 -10.43 4.82 2.37
N ASP A 74 -10.44 6.01 2.97
CA ASP A 74 -10.39 7.24 2.18
C ASP A 74 -9.08 7.45 1.44
N LEU A 75 -7.99 6.97 2.01
CA LEU A 75 -6.66 7.20 1.44
C LEU A 75 -6.24 6.15 0.43
N LEU A 76 -7.08 5.19 0.14
CA LEU A 76 -6.73 4.13 -0.80
C LEU A 76 -6.76 4.68 -2.23
N ARG A 77 -5.61 4.73 -2.86
CA ARG A 77 -5.47 5.26 -4.21
C ARG A 77 -4.17 4.76 -4.80
N ASN A 78 -4.01 5.01 -6.09
CA ASN A 78 -2.78 4.62 -6.79
C ASN A 78 -1.57 5.27 -6.12
N GLU A 79 -0.54 4.47 -5.92
CA GLU A 79 0.74 4.90 -5.34
C GLU A 79 0.64 5.27 -3.85
N ALA A 80 -0.44 4.93 -3.18
CA ALA A 80 -0.46 5.02 -1.73
C ALA A 80 0.40 3.90 -1.15
N GLN A 81 0.98 4.15 0.01
CA GLN A 81 1.70 3.10 0.72
C GLN A 81 0.73 2.37 1.62
N ALA A 82 0.62 1.07 1.45
CA ALA A 82 -0.22 0.24 2.30
C ALA A 82 0.68 -0.54 3.24
N ILE A 83 0.44 -0.39 4.54
CA ILE A 83 1.14 -1.18 5.55
C ILE A 83 0.07 -2.05 6.17
N MET A 84 0.24 -3.37 6.04
CA MET A 84 -0.81 -4.30 6.39
C MET A 84 -0.31 -5.34 7.34
N THR A 85 -1.17 -5.73 8.27
CA THR A 85 -0.90 -6.85 9.17
C THR A 85 -1.96 -7.89 8.92
N GLY A 86 -1.54 -9.12 8.76
CA GLY A 86 -2.45 -10.21 8.49
C GLY A 86 -1.68 -11.48 8.21
N HIS A 87 -2.24 -12.33 7.36
CA HIS A 87 -1.57 -13.59 7.06
C HIS A 87 -1.67 -13.88 5.57
N LEU A 88 -0.69 -14.63 5.10
CA LEU A 88 -0.63 -15.05 3.71
C LEU A 88 -1.36 -16.39 3.59
N GLY A 89 -2.35 -16.44 2.72
CA GLY A 89 -3.10 -17.67 2.52
C GLY A 89 -2.35 -18.64 1.64
N ALA A 90 -2.78 -19.89 1.66
CA ALA A 90 -2.18 -20.91 0.83
C ALA A 90 -2.38 -20.62 -0.65
N ASP A 91 -3.35 -19.78 -0.98
CA ASP A 91 -3.63 -19.38 -2.35
C ASP A 91 -2.76 -18.22 -2.83
N GLY A 92 -1.85 -17.75 -1.99
CA GLY A 92 -0.97 -16.64 -2.37
C GLY A 92 -1.58 -15.26 -2.13
N ILE A 93 -2.76 -15.19 -1.54
CA ILE A 93 -3.43 -13.92 -1.27
C ILE A 93 -3.16 -13.53 0.17
N PHE A 94 -2.86 -12.25 0.38
CA PHE A 94 -2.64 -11.74 1.72
C PHE A 94 -3.97 -11.26 2.31
N TYR A 95 -4.37 -11.85 3.43
CA TYR A 95 -5.61 -11.50 4.11
C TYR A 95 -5.29 -10.53 5.23
N ALA A 96 -5.54 -9.25 4.97
CA ALA A 96 -5.17 -8.19 5.90
C ALA A 96 -6.21 -8.05 6.99
N GLU A 97 -5.77 -8.02 8.22
CA GLU A 97 -6.63 -7.72 9.37
C GLU A 97 -6.55 -6.26 9.73
N GLU A 98 -5.41 -5.63 9.48
CA GLU A 98 -5.22 -4.21 9.69
C GLU A 98 -4.66 -3.60 8.43
N LEU A 99 -5.11 -2.41 8.11
CA LEU A 99 -4.67 -1.72 6.92
C LEU A 99 -4.42 -0.26 7.28
N LEU A 100 -3.16 0.17 7.15
CA LEU A 100 -2.77 1.54 7.36
C LEU A 100 -2.30 2.09 6.03
N LEU A 101 -2.82 3.24 5.65
CA LEU A 101 -2.46 3.85 4.38
C LEU A 101 -1.78 5.17 4.61
N LYS A 102 -0.73 5.42 3.84
CA LYS A 102 -0.01 6.67 3.85
C LYS A 102 0.10 7.17 2.43
N CYS A 103 -0.16 8.46 2.24
CA CYS A 103 0.07 9.09 0.97
C CYS A 103 1.42 9.76 1.00
N PRO A 104 2.14 9.78 -0.11
CA PRO A 104 3.43 10.46 -0.12
C PRO A 104 3.27 11.94 0.11
N THR A 105 4.37 12.58 0.41
CA THR A 105 4.41 13.92 0.93
C THR A 105 4.09 15.00 -0.07
N LYS A 106 3.79 14.65 -1.30
CA LYS A 106 3.61 15.70 -2.28
C LYS A 106 2.49 16.64 -1.95
N TYR A 107 1.47 16.18 -1.23
CA TYR A 107 0.45 17.13 -0.90
C TYR A 107 0.86 17.97 0.30
N GLU A 108 1.87 17.55 1.01
CA GLU A 108 2.45 18.42 2.01
C GLU A 108 3.18 19.55 1.36
N GLU A 109 3.72 19.33 0.18
CA GLU A 109 4.36 20.41 -0.54
C GLU A 109 3.38 21.45 -0.96
N ALA A 110 2.17 21.06 -1.23
CA ALA A 110 1.17 22.01 -1.63
C ALA A 110 0.72 22.87 -0.46
N VAL A 111 0.85 22.37 0.74
CA VAL A 111 0.39 23.10 1.90
C VAL A 111 1.21 24.33 2.21
N PRO A 112 2.53 24.25 2.22
CA PRO A 112 3.30 25.41 2.65
C PRO A 112 3.23 26.56 1.69
N GLU A 113 2.82 26.28 0.60
CA GLU A 113 2.67 27.31 -0.25
C GLU A 113 1.65 28.10 0.17
N GLN A 114 1.21 27.64 0.70
CA GLN A 114 0.37 28.20 1.17
C GLN A 114 0.68 28.71 2.25
N VAL A 115 1.49 28.55 2.20
CA VAL A 115 1.61 28.80 3.02
C VAL A 115 1.92 29.65 3.14
N SER A 116 2.20 29.51 2.56
CA SER A 116 2.25 30.13 2.77
C SER A 116 1.95 30.86 2.75
N ASN A 117 2.11 30.93 2.66
CA ASN A 117 1.76 31.51 2.83
C ASN A 117 1.59 32.16 2.92
N LYS A 118 1.82 32.31 2.80
CA LYS A 118 1.72 32.60 3.14
C LYS A 118 1.46 32.93 3.21
#